data_ff97f69a24464d85e84952b8ae3fc878
#
_entry.id   ff97f69a24464d85e84952b8ae3fc878
#
_cell.length_a   1.000
_cell.length_b   1.000
_cell.length_c   1.000
_cell.angle_alpha   90.00
_cell.angle_beta   90.00
_cell.angle_gamma   90.00
#
_symmetry.space_group_name_H-M   'P 1'
#
loop_
_entity.id
_entity.type
_entity.pdbx_description
1 polymer ?
#
loop_
_entity_poly.entity_id
_entity_poly.type
_entity_poly.pdbx_seq_one_letter_code
_entity_poly.pdbx_strand_id
1 'polypeptide(L)'
;MKQGKFYTKLILWIFLAAVLCYFGYAIFSAVYAPLTTVTAIEYEAGNGSYTTGYVVRQETVVRSTYGITSLVVSEGEKVSRGQVLATGYRDESAQARQEELEELEQQEKQLTYASSYSADTADQAVLDSEISAQLIDMSQYLARGDMNSVSDRTAALKGLIIRRMSTEAENAALDQQIADLRAQIAALQSDADYDTTVVAAGQSGYFSGTVDGYESVLTVDSLQAMTAQELESLEPREVPDDAVGKLITDNTWYYVTVVPADQLAGVKTGDTAPVTFASQFYESIPMTVERLGQEEQGGRLLVLSCDKYIQNATLLRQQSADIVFTTYAGLRVPKEAIRVNENGSVGVYVLEGSNAVWKSVNILHDNGETYVVELDKSSVNNLCLLYTSPSPRDCS
;
A
#
# COMPACT_ATOMS: atom_id res chain seq x y z
N MET A 1 -60.12 -58.24 -48.00
CA MET A 1 -59.19 -57.15 -48.39
C MET A 1 -59.68 -55.73 -48.14
N LYS A 2 -60.54 -55.48 -47.15
CA LYS A 2 -61.02 -54.08 -46.83
C LYS A 2 -60.35 -53.46 -45.59
N GLN A 3 -59.72 -54.23 -44.69
CA GLN A 3 -59.13 -53.70 -43.47
C GLN A 3 -57.77 -53.01 -43.64
N GLY A 4 -56.94 -53.39 -44.63
CA GLY A 4 -55.61 -52.77 -44.86
C GLY A 4 -55.74 -51.31 -45.32
N LYS A 5 -56.76 -50.94 -46.05
CA LYS A 5 -56.98 -49.56 -46.53
C LYS A 5 -57.40 -48.59 -45.43
N PHE A 6 -57.97 -49.11 -44.35
CA PHE A 6 -58.38 -48.29 -43.18
C PHE A 6 -57.16 -47.90 -42.35
N TYR A 7 -56.31 -48.88 -42.07
CA TYR A 7 -55.05 -48.60 -41.26
C TYR A 7 -54.08 -47.69 -41.99
N THR A 8 -53.94 -47.86 -43.33
CA THR A 8 -53.08 -46.95 -44.14
C THR A 8 -53.63 -45.51 -44.14
N LYS A 9 -54.92 -45.32 -44.22
CA LYS A 9 -55.56 -43.99 -44.11
C LYS A 9 -55.40 -43.42 -42.74
N LEU A 10 -55.55 -44.21 -41.67
CA LEU A 10 -55.38 -43.79 -40.32
C LEU A 10 -53.92 -43.33 -40.02
N ILE A 11 -52.94 -44.10 -40.49
CA ILE A 11 -51.49 -43.76 -40.39
C ILE A 11 -51.19 -42.45 -41.16
N LEU A 12 -51.79 -42.30 -42.33
CA LEU A 12 -51.62 -41.07 -43.18
C LEU A 12 -52.18 -39.82 -42.43
N TRP A 13 -53.35 -39.98 -41.75
CA TRP A 13 -53.95 -38.90 -40.98
C TRP A 13 -53.15 -38.54 -39.73
N ILE A 14 -52.62 -39.55 -39.04
CA ILE A 14 -51.74 -39.32 -37.90
C ILE A 14 -50.44 -38.61 -38.33
N PHE A 15 -49.85 -39.02 -39.45
CA PHE A 15 -48.66 -38.38 -40.00
C PHE A 15 -48.95 -36.93 -40.39
N LEU A 16 -50.08 -36.68 -41.08
CA LEU A 16 -50.50 -35.32 -41.45
C LEU A 16 -50.73 -34.46 -40.22
N ALA A 17 -51.36 -34.97 -39.18
CA ALA A 17 -51.56 -34.27 -37.90
C ALA A 17 -50.24 -33.95 -37.22
N ALA A 18 -49.25 -34.87 -37.19
CA ALA A 18 -47.92 -34.66 -36.63
C ALA A 18 -47.16 -33.57 -37.40
N VAL A 19 -47.22 -33.54 -38.72
CA VAL A 19 -46.62 -32.52 -39.58
C VAL A 19 -47.27 -31.15 -39.33
N LEU A 20 -48.60 -31.08 -39.22
CA LEU A 20 -49.30 -29.83 -38.91
C LEU A 20 -48.96 -29.32 -37.48
N CYS A 21 -48.86 -30.19 -36.48
CA CYS A 21 -48.42 -29.86 -35.14
C CYS A 21 -46.95 -29.33 -35.16
N TYR A 22 -46.07 -29.97 -35.92
CA TYR A 22 -44.67 -29.53 -36.05
C TYR A 22 -44.58 -28.13 -36.68
N PHE A 23 -45.31 -27.90 -37.79
CA PHE A 23 -45.34 -26.58 -38.42
C PHE A 23 -46.01 -25.54 -37.51
N GLY A 24 -47.09 -25.90 -36.80
CA GLY A 24 -47.73 -25.03 -35.83
C GLY A 24 -46.76 -24.65 -34.69
N TYR A 25 -46.02 -25.61 -34.18
CA TYR A 25 -44.97 -25.36 -33.15
C TYR A 25 -43.82 -24.51 -33.70
N ALA A 26 -43.33 -24.78 -34.91
CA ALA A 26 -42.27 -24.02 -35.55
C ALA A 26 -42.68 -22.56 -35.81
N ILE A 27 -43.93 -22.34 -36.31
CA ILE A 27 -44.46 -20.99 -36.49
C ILE A 27 -44.65 -20.29 -35.14
N PHE A 28 -45.18 -20.99 -34.14
CA PHE A 28 -45.36 -20.44 -32.80
C PHE A 28 -44.02 -20.07 -32.17
N SER A 29 -43.01 -20.92 -32.26
CA SER A 29 -41.68 -20.62 -31.70
C SER A 29 -40.97 -19.48 -32.46
N ALA A 30 -41.20 -19.31 -33.76
CA ALA A 30 -40.65 -18.23 -34.56
C ALA A 30 -41.32 -16.87 -34.30
N VAL A 31 -42.64 -16.89 -34.02
CA VAL A 31 -43.42 -15.66 -33.76
C VAL A 31 -43.38 -15.24 -32.28
N TYR A 32 -43.30 -16.20 -31.38
CA TYR A 32 -43.29 -15.97 -29.92
C TYR A 32 -41.92 -16.18 -29.29
N ALA A 33 -40.81 -16.15 -30.04
CA ALA A 33 -39.50 -16.12 -29.47
C ALA A 33 -39.42 -14.90 -28.53
N PRO A 34 -39.24 -15.10 -27.20
CA PRO A 34 -39.20 -13.98 -26.27
C PRO A 34 -37.98 -13.13 -26.61
N LEU A 35 -38.18 -11.82 -26.80
CA LEU A 35 -37.09 -10.87 -26.92
C LEU A 35 -36.31 -10.93 -25.60
N THR A 36 -35.06 -11.40 -25.66
CA THR A 36 -34.17 -11.34 -24.52
C THR A 36 -33.71 -9.90 -24.34
N THR A 37 -34.08 -9.27 -23.24
CA THR A 37 -33.65 -7.93 -22.88
C THR A 37 -32.65 -7.99 -21.76
N VAL A 38 -31.62 -7.15 -21.80
CA VAL A 38 -30.62 -6.98 -20.77
C VAL A 38 -30.63 -5.53 -20.30
N THR A 39 -30.61 -5.31 -19.00
CA THR A 39 -30.54 -3.97 -18.46
C THR A 39 -29.11 -3.44 -18.61
N ALA A 40 -28.95 -2.30 -19.29
CA ALA A 40 -27.70 -1.58 -19.32
C ALA A 40 -27.50 -0.91 -17.93
N ILE A 41 -26.35 -1.11 -17.31
CA ILE A 41 -26.00 -0.56 -16.00
C ILE A 41 -24.84 0.39 -16.16
N GLU A 42 -24.80 1.41 -15.31
CA GLU A 42 -23.64 2.28 -15.20
C GLU A 42 -22.41 1.44 -14.79
N TYR A 43 -21.32 1.61 -15.50
CA TYR A 43 -20.12 0.79 -15.34
C TYR A 43 -18.87 1.62 -15.64
N GLU A 44 -17.88 1.46 -14.79
CA GLU A 44 -16.54 2.00 -15.00
C GLU A 44 -15.60 0.87 -15.39
N ALA A 45 -15.02 0.94 -16.58
CA ALA A 45 -13.96 0.04 -17.01
C ALA A 45 -12.63 0.76 -16.95
N GLY A 46 -11.66 0.16 -16.28
CA GLY A 46 -10.28 0.64 -16.31
C GLY A 46 -9.47 -0.08 -17.40
N ASN A 47 -8.75 0.66 -18.21
CA ASN A 47 -7.63 0.11 -18.95
C ASN A 47 -6.40 0.18 -18.05
N GLY A 48 -5.90 -0.94 -17.61
CA GLY A 48 -4.80 -1.01 -16.67
C GLY A 48 -3.95 -2.27 -16.82
N SER A 49 -2.94 -2.39 -16.03
CA SER A 49 -2.03 -3.53 -16.02
C SER A 49 -1.73 -3.99 -14.60
N TYR A 50 -1.90 -5.27 -14.33
CA TYR A 50 -1.37 -5.89 -13.13
C TYR A 50 0.04 -6.42 -13.45
N THR A 51 1.03 -5.86 -12.79
CA THR A 51 2.43 -6.16 -13.08
C THR A 51 3.29 -6.16 -11.83
N THR A 52 4.44 -6.81 -11.89
CA THR A 52 5.44 -6.78 -10.83
C THR A 52 6.57 -5.87 -11.26
N GLY A 53 6.98 -4.99 -10.36
CA GLY A 53 8.04 -4.02 -10.59
C GLY A 53 8.85 -3.75 -9.33
N TYR A 54 9.68 -2.73 -9.39
CA TYR A 54 10.59 -2.36 -8.32
C TYR A 54 10.34 -0.95 -7.83
N VAL A 55 10.40 -0.77 -6.52
CA VAL A 55 10.43 0.55 -5.88
C VAL A 55 11.87 1.06 -5.83
N VAL A 56 12.08 2.25 -6.35
CA VAL A 56 13.39 2.91 -6.48
C VAL A 56 13.38 4.22 -5.73
N ARG A 57 14.42 4.45 -4.95
CA ARG A 57 14.57 5.63 -4.09
C ARG A 57 16.02 6.11 -4.14
N GLN A 58 16.25 7.33 -3.73
CA GLN A 58 17.62 7.83 -3.52
C GLN A 58 18.13 7.26 -2.18
N GLU A 59 18.92 6.20 -2.25
CA GLU A 59 19.37 5.41 -1.10
C GLU A 59 20.89 5.57 -0.91
N THR A 60 21.30 5.63 0.35
CA THR A 60 22.71 5.61 0.76
C THR A 60 22.90 4.58 1.85
N VAL A 61 23.71 3.56 1.63
CA VAL A 61 24.01 2.53 2.63
C VAL A 61 24.81 3.13 3.77
N VAL A 62 24.37 2.90 5.00
CA VAL A 62 25.04 3.27 6.25
C VAL A 62 25.87 2.09 6.70
N ARG A 63 27.12 2.33 7.05
CA ARG A 63 28.07 1.29 7.44
C ARG A 63 28.60 1.52 8.84
N SER A 64 28.94 0.45 9.54
CA SER A 64 29.62 0.44 10.82
C SER A 64 31.05 -0.07 10.67
N THR A 65 31.93 0.42 11.49
CA THR A 65 33.31 -0.12 11.61
C THR A 65 33.31 -1.50 12.27
N TYR A 66 32.32 -1.75 13.13
CA TYR A 66 32.18 -3.02 13.86
C TYR A 66 30.98 -3.81 13.32
N GLY A 67 31.13 -5.15 13.30
CA GLY A 67 30.11 -6.05 12.74
C GLY A 67 28.89 -6.26 13.65
N ILE A 68 29.02 -6.00 14.97
CA ILE A 68 27.91 -6.09 15.92
C ILE A 68 27.35 -4.69 16.10
N THR A 69 26.05 -4.50 15.83
CA THR A 69 25.41 -3.19 15.93
C THR A 69 24.06 -3.26 16.64
N SER A 70 23.75 -2.24 17.44
CA SER A 70 22.43 -2.02 18.02
C SER A 70 21.82 -0.77 17.44
N LEU A 71 20.61 -0.88 16.85
CA LEU A 71 19.87 0.25 16.27
C LEU A 71 19.25 1.09 17.38
N VAL A 72 19.36 2.42 17.23
CA VAL A 72 18.77 3.42 18.13
C VAL A 72 17.51 4.03 17.53
N VAL A 73 17.35 3.92 16.21
CA VAL A 73 16.24 4.49 15.42
C VAL A 73 15.33 3.40 14.87
N SER A 74 14.07 3.75 14.67
CA SER A 74 13.05 2.85 14.15
C SER A 74 13.00 2.87 12.61
N GLU A 75 12.44 1.81 12.03
CA GLU A 75 12.16 1.74 10.59
C GLU A 75 11.23 2.89 10.15
N GLY A 76 11.59 3.56 9.06
CA GLY A 76 10.83 4.70 8.52
C GLY A 76 10.97 6.00 9.33
N GLU A 77 11.80 6.02 10.37
CA GLU A 77 12.02 7.22 11.19
C GLU A 77 12.76 8.29 10.38
N LYS A 78 12.27 9.53 10.48
CA LYS A 78 12.95 10.67 9.88
C LYS A 78 14.09 11.13 10.78
N VAL A 79 15.30 11.10 10.25
CA VAL A 79 16.52 11.42 10.99
C VAL A 79 17.21 12.68 10.44
N SER A 80 17.85 13.41 11.33
CA SER A 80 18.64 14.59 11.01
C SER A 80 20.11 14.23 10.78
N ARG A 81 20.80 15.04 10.01
CA ARG A 81 22.27 14.88 9.85
C ARG A 81 22.94 14.93 11.21
N GLY A 82 23.83 13.95 11.49
CA GLY A 82 24.55 13.81 12.75
C GLY A 82 23.77 13.08 13.85
N GLN A 83 22.49 12.73 13.62
CA GLN A 83 21.71 11.92 14.55
C GLN A 83 22.31 10.52 14.62
N VAL A 84 22.39 9.95 15.84
CA VAL A 84 22.86 8.58 16.07
C VAL A 84 21.82 7.61 15.51
N LEU A 85 22.27 6.68 14.67
CA LEU A 85 21.46 5.64 14.05
C LEU A 85 21.65 4.30 14.75
N ALA A 86 22.92 4.00 15.10
CA ALA A 86 23.28 2.75 15.75
C ALA A 86 24.56 2.94 16.59
N THR A 87 24.73 2.05 17.53
CA THR A 87 26.00 1.85 18.22
C THR A 87 26.64 0.57 17.72
N GLY A 88 27.88 0.64 17.26
CA GLY A 88 28.68 -0.52 16.87
C GLY A 88 29.56 -1.00 18.01
N TYR A 89 29.69 -2.30 18.17
CA TYR A 89 30.46 -2.95 19.23
C TYR A 89 31.59 -3.79 18.64
N ARG A 90 32.76 -3.73 19.22
CA ARG A 90 33.94 -4.49 18.78
C ARG A 90 33.71 -6.00 18.84
N ASP A 91 33.07 -6.46 19.94
CA ASP A 91 32.76 -7.86 20.22
C ASP A 91 31.53 -7.99 21.15
N GLU A 92 31.05 -9.22 21.37
CA GLU A 92 29.90 -9.49 22.25
C GLU A 92 30.11 -9.00 23.68
N SER A 93 31.37 -9.01 24.18
CA SER A 93 31.67 -8.52 25.52
C SER A 93 31.54 -7.00 25.63
N ALA A 94 31.84 -6.28 24.57
CA ALA A 94 31.60 -4.84 24.48
C ALA A 94 30.10 -4.51 24.48
N GLN A 95 29.29 -5.31 23.76
CA GLN A 95 27.83 -5.18 23.80
C GLN A 95 27.28 -5.44 25.21
N ALA A 96 27.70 -6.54 25.86
CA ALA A 96 27.26 -6.87 27.21
C ALA A 96 27.64 -5.79 28.24
N ARG A 97 28.84 -5.18 28.10
CA ARG A 97 29.24 -4.05 28.98
C ARG A 97 28.37 -2.82 28.76
N GLN A 98 27.97 -2.55 27.52
CA GLN A 98 27.08 -1.44 27.23
C GLN A 98 25.67 -1.67 27.81
N GLU A 99 25.14 -2.87 27.71
CA GLU A 99 23.86 -3.25 28.33
C GLU A 99 23.90 -3.10 29.84
N GLU A 100 25.02 -3.54 30.49
CA GLU A 100 25.25 -3.36 31.93
C GLU A 100 25.35 -1.87 32.31
N LEU A 101 26.02 -1.07 31.48
CA LEU A 101 26.15 0.37 31.67
C LEU A 101 24.77 1.06 31.64
N GLU A 102 23.94 0.73 30.64
CA GLU A 102 22.61 1.28 30.54
C GLU A 102 21.70 0.90 31.71
N GLU A 103 21.83 -0.34 32.21
CA GLU A 103 21.11 -0.79 33.40
C GLU A 103 21.53 -0.01 34.66
N LEU A 104 22.83 0.19 34.86
CA LEU A 104 23.36 0.95 36.01
C LEU A 104 22.99 2.44 35.90
N GLU A 105 23.02 3.04 34.72
CA GLU A 105 22.56 4.43 34.48
C GLU A 105 21.07 4.60 34.78
N GLN A 106 20.25 3.62 34.37
CA GLN A 106 18.83 3.64 34.72
C GLN A 106 18.59 3.52 36.22
N GLN A 107 19.38 2.68 36.90
CA GLN A 107 19.31 2.53 38.36
C GLN A 107 19.76 3.81 39.08
N GLU A 108 20.89 4.42 38.65
CA GLU A 108 21.37 5.71 39.17
C GLU A 108 20.33 6.80 39.03
N LYS A 109 19.71 6.90 37.87
CA LYS A 109 18.65 7.87 37.57
C LYS A 109 17.44 7.69 38.49
N GLN A 110 17.03 6.44 38.77
CA GLN A 110 15.91 6.15 39.68
C GLN A 110 16.25 6.59 41.14
N LEU A 111 17.46 6.25 41.61
CA LEU A 111 17.88 6.61 42.97
C LEU A 111 18.12 8.12 43.13
N THR A 112 18.68 8.77 42.11
CA THR A 112 18.84 10.23 42.08
C THR A 112 17.49 10.94 42.15
N TYR A 113 16.48 10.40 41.42
CA TYR A 113 15.12 10.93 41.48
C TYR A 113 14.53 10.75 42.90
N ALA A 114 14.75 9.59 43.54
CA ALA A 114 14.29 9.35 44.89
C ALA A 114 14.99 10.28 45.92
N SER A 115 16.28 10.53 45.78
CA SER A 115 17.07 11.42 46.65
C SER A 115 16.73 12.91 46.47
N SER A 116 16.28 13.33 45.28
CA SER A 116 15.92 14.73 44.97
C SER A 116 14.71 15.27 45.74
N TYR A 117 13.84 14.38 46.23
CA TYR A 117 12.72 14.77 47.08
C TYR A 117 13.20 14.97 48.55
N SER A 118 13.30 16.21 48.99
CA SER A 118 13.81 16.54 50.32
C SER A 118 12.87 16.02 51.43
N ALA A 119 13.47 15.71 52.60
CA ALA A 119 12.75 15.11 53.74
C ALA A 119 11.65 16.00 54.33
N ASP A 120 11.71 17.32 54.14
CA ASP A 120 10.73 18.29 54.64
C ASP A 120 9.37 18.28 53.92
N THR A 121 9.29 17.66 52.73
CA THR A 121 8.04 17.55 51.95
C THR A 121 7.42 16.15 52.00
N ALA A 122 7.92 15.29 52.88
CA ALA A 122 7.50 13.88 52.94
C ALA A 122 6.20 13.63 53.72
N ASP A 123 5.17 14.46 53.49
CA ASP A 123 3.82 14.03 53.78
C ASP A 123 3.44 12.94 52.75
N GLN A 124 3.14 11.75 53.21
CA GLN A 124 2.79 10.61 52.34
C GLN A 124 1.66 10.97 51.35
N ALA A 125 0.77 11.86 51.75
CA ALA A 125 -0.31 12.36 50.89
C ALA A 125 0.20 13.14 49.68
N VAL A 126 1.31 13.91 49.84
CA VAL A 126 1.94 14.67 48.74
C VAL A 126 2.60 13.68 47.73
N LEU A 127 3.32 12.68 48.26
CA LEU A 127 3.93 11.64 47.41
C LEU A 127 2.88 10.81 46.66
N ASP A 128 1.77 10.46 47.31
CA ASP A 128 0.68 9.74 46.68
C ASP A 128 0.00 10.57 45.59
N SER A 129 -0.12 11.89 45.80
CA SER A 129 -0.63 12.80 44.77
C SER A 129 0.32 12.90 43.57
N GLU A 130 1.61 13.01 43.80
CA GLU A 130 2.65 13.09 42.77
C GLU A 130 2.74 11.79 41.97
N ILE A 131 2.72 10.63 42.63
CA ILE A 131 2.66 9.32 41.97
C ILE A 131 1.46 9.25 41.06
N SER A 132 0.29 9.71 41.51
CA SER A 132 -0.94 9.71 40.72
C SER A 132 -0.82 10.62 39.50
N ALA A 133 -0.21 11.81 39.66
CA ALA A 133 0.03 12.76 38.57
C ALA A 133 0.98 12.16 37.50
N GLN A 134 2.07 11.53 37.93
CA GLN A 134 3.03 10.88 37.02
C GLN A 134 2.41 9.71 36.27
N LEU A 135 1.50 8.94 36.88
CA LEU A 135 0.76 7.85 36.20
C LEU A 135 -0.15 8.40 35.10
N ILE A 136 -0.83 9.53 35.38
CA ILE A 136 -1.69 10.18 34.38
C ILE A 136 -0.85 10.71 33.21
N ASP A 137 0.26 11.39 33.49
CA ASP A 137 1.18 11.89 32.49
C ASP A 137 1.73 10.76 31.61
N MET A 138 2.20 9.67 32.22
CA MET A 138 2.71 8.50 31.51
C MET A 138 1.66 7.91 30.56
N SER A 139 0.40 7.85 30.99
CA SER A 139 -0.69 7.37 30.13
C SER A 139 -0.89 8.22 28.89
N GLN A 140 -0.67 9.55 28.97
CA GLN A 140 -0.77 10.46 27.84
C GLN A 140 0.39 10.29 26.86
N TYR A 141 1.62 10.07 27.34
CA TYR A 141 2.77 9.79 26.47
C TYR A 141 2.64 8.44 25.75
N LEU A 142 2.16 7.41 26.45
CA LEU A 142 1.81 6.12 25.85
C LEU A 142 0.78 6.26 24.72
N ALA A 143 -0.27 7.04 24.96
CA ALA A 143 -1.31 7.29 23.96
C ALA A 143 -0.80 8.05 22.71
N ARG A 144 0.30 8.81 22.84
CA ARG A 144 0.97 9.54 21.75
C ARG A 144 2.05 8.72 21.05
N GLY A 145 2.42 7.54 21.58
CA GLY A 145 3.51 6.71 21.07
C GLY A 145 4.92 7.25 21.35
N ASP A 146 5.06 8.21 22.27
CA ASP A 146 6.36 8.78 22.67
C ASP A 146 7.07 7.90 23.71
N MET A 147 7.71 6.85 23.24
CA MET A 147 8.36 5.84 24.08
C MET A 147 9.57 6.39 24.84
N ASN A 148 10.28 7.38 24.31
CA ASN A 148 11.42 8.00 25.00
C ASN A 148 10.96 8.73 26.26
N SER A 149 9.91 9.56 26.15
CA SER A 149 9.32 10.23 27.30
C SER A 149 8.72 9.26 28.31
N VAL A 150 8.17 8.12 27.86
CA VAL A 150 7.68 7.05 28.73
C VAL A 150 8.79 6.44 29.58
N SER A 151 9.97 6.21 29.00
CA SER A 151 11.14 5.69 29.74
C SER A 151 11.55 6.63 30.88
N ASP A 152 11.67 7.91 30.60
CA ASP A 152 12.02 8.93 31.60
C ASP A 152 10.97 9.04 32.73
N ARG A 153 9.69 9.02 32.37
CA ARG A 153 8.59 9.04 33.36
C ARG A 153 8.52 7.77 34.21
N THR A 154 8.89 6.63 33.63
CA THR A 154 8.99 5.36 34.37
C THR A 154 10.09 5.42 35.42
N ALA A 155 11.27 5.99 35.10
CA ALA A 155 12.36 6.19 36.06
C ALA A 155 11.93 7.12 37.20
N ALA A 156 11.26 8.24 36.88
CA ALA A 156 10.72 9.18 37.87
C ALA A 156 9.69 8.51 38.80
N LEU A 157 8.74 7.76 38.22
CA LEU A 157 7.72 7.03 39.00
C LEU A 157 8.33 6.00 39.93
N LYS A 158 9.33 5.23 39.47
CA LYS A 158 10.05 4.26 40.31
C LYS A 158 10.79 4.97 41.45
N GLY A 159 11.42 6.12 41.17
CA GLY A 159 12.07 6.94 42.19
C GLY A 159 11.10 7.41 43.28
N LEU A 160 9.91 7.90 42.91
CA LEU A 160 8.86 8.28 43.86
C LEU A 160 8.39 7.10 44.73
N ILE A 161 8.24 5.92 44.14
CA ILE A 161 7.83 4.70 44.84
C ILE A 161 8.92 4.29 45.85
N ILE A 162 10.20 4.31 45.45
CA ILE A 162 11.34 4.03 46.35
C ILE A 162 11.31 5.02 47.52
N ARG A 163 11.17 6.30 47.24
CA ARG A 163 11.09 7.35 48.27
C ARG A 163 9.95 7.16 49.25
N ARG A 164 8.75 6.80 48.75
CA ARG A 164 7.58 6.53 49.57
C ARG A 164 7.79 5.34 50.53
N MET A 165 8.59 4.36 50.11
CA MET A 165 8.86 3.16 50.87
C MET A 165 10.07 3.29 51.82
N SER A 166 10.90 4.32 51.65
CA SER A 166 12.17 4.47 52.41
C SER A 166 11.95 5.23 53.71
N THR A 167 12.68 4.83 54.75
CA THR A 167 12.78 5.53 56.04
C THR A 167 13.84 6.63 55.98
N GLU A 168 13.89 7.55 56.97
CA GLU A 168 14.94 8.60 57.04
C GLU A 168 16.36 8.02 57.08
N ALA A 169 16.55 6.89 57.79
CA ALA A 169 17.86 6.22 57.87
C ALA A 169 18.28 5.63 56.51
N GLU A 170 17.34 5.10 55.75
CA GLU A 170 17.59 4.57 54.40
C GLU A 170 17.85 5.70 53.38
N ASN A 171 17.26 6.88 53.57
CA ASN A 171 17.53 8.06 52.73
C ASN A 171 18.98 8.54 52.83
N ALA A 172 19.61 8.48 54.04
CA ALA A 172 21.01 8.82 54.21
C ALA A 172 21.94 7.81 53.51
N ALA A 173 21.50 6.56 53.32
CA ALA A 173 22.23 5.54 52.58
C ALA A 173 22.06 5.68 51.04
N LEU A 174 21.00 6.33 50.56
CA LEU A 174 20.77 6.54 49.12
C LEU A 174 21.88 7.35 48.44
N ASP A 175 22.36 8.42 49.10
CA ASP A 175 23.44 9.26 48.56
C ASP A 175 24.74 8.47 48.41
N GLN A 176 25.04 7.55 49.35
CA GLN A 176 26.19 6.66 49.24
C GLN A 176 26.01 5.66 48.11
N GLN A 177 24.81 5.07 47.96
CA GLN A 177 24.52 4.13 46.87
C GLN A 177 24.64 4.82 45.51
N ILE A 178 24.17 6.06 45.35
CA ILE A 178 24.32 6.85 44.14
C ILE A 178 25.81 7.10 43.85
N ALA A 179 26.63 7.44 44.86
CA ALA A 179 28.04 7.65 44.67
C ALA A 179 28.78 6.37 44.21
N ASP A 180 28.42 5.22 44.80
CA ASP A 180 29.00 3.92 44.46
C ASP A 180 28.59 3.51 43.01
N LEU A 181 27.32 3.71 42.62
CA LEU A 181 26.87 3.48 41.25
C LEU A 181 27.60 4.38 40.26
N ARG A 182 27.75 5.67 40.55
CA ARG A 182 28.50 6.60 39.67
C ARG A 182 29.94 6.18 39.47
N ALA A 183 30.60 5.64 40.53
CA ALA A 183 31.94 5.12 40.39
C ALA A 183 32.01 3.87 39.50
N GLN A 184 31.03 2.98 39.59
CA GLN A 184 30.91 1.80 38.70
C GLN A 184 30.66 2.21 37.25
N ILE A 185 29.71 3.13 37.03
CA ILE A 185 29.39 3.68 35.71
C ILE A 185 30.65 4.30 35.08
N ALA A 186 31.38 5.15 35.81
CA ALA A 186 32.58 5.79 35.30
C ALA A 186 33.69 4.79 34.93
N ALA A 187 33.83 3.71 35.67
CA ALA A 187 34.79 2.64 35.34
C ALA A 187 34.41 1.92 34.05
N LEU A 188 33.15 1.54 33.89
CA LEU A 188 32.62 0.87 32.67
C LEU A 188 32.62 1.80 31.44
N GLN A 189 32.30 3.09 31.61
CA GLN A 189 32.36 4.07 30.52
C GLN A 189 33.77 4.21 29.95
N SER A 190 34.80 4.21 30.80
CA SER A 190 36.19 4.28 30.34
C SER A 190 36.57 3.12 29.42
N ASP A 191 36.06 1.93 29.66
CA ASP A 191 36.29 0.75 28.84
C ASP A 191 35.42 0.77 27.58
N ALA A 192 34.16 1.23 27.68
CA ALA A 192 33.21 1.31 26.60
C ALA A 192 33.64 2.27 25.49
N ASP A 193 34.29 3.38 25.84
CA ASP A 193 34.77 4.39 24.85
C ASP A 193 35.77 3.80 23.84
N TYR A 194 36.50 2.73 24.21
CA TYR A 194 37.43 2.05 23.30
C TYR A 194 36.80 0.92 22.48
N ASP A 195 35.67 0.42 22.90
CA ASP A 195 35.05 -0.81 22.38
C ASP A 195 33.77 -0.54 21.58
N THR A 196 33.33 0.72 21.59
CA THR A 196 32.13 1.14 20.89
C THR A 196 32.43 2.20 19.84
N THR A 197 31.58 2.29 18.83
CA THR A 197 31.60 3.36 17.84
C THR A 197 30.18 3.84 17.56
N VAL A 198 30.03 5.13 17.35
CA VAL A 198 28.74 5.73 17.04
C VAL A 198 28.58 5.80 15.51
N VAL A 199 27.52 5.20 15.02
CA VAL A 199 27.10 5.30 13.62
C VAL A 199 26.08 6.41 13.51
N ALA A 200 26.49 7.54 12.92
CA ALA A 200 25.64 8.71 12.78
C ALA A 200 25.20 8.92 11.32
N ALA A 201 24.03 9.55 11.13
CA ALA A 201 23.51 9.91 9.83
C ALA A 201 24.41 10.93 9.12
N GLY A 202 24.95 10.60 7.96
CA GLY A 202 25.76 11.51 7.15
C GLY A 202 24.96 12.69 6.57
N GLN A 203 23.67 12.47 6.39
CA GLN A 203 22.70 13.45 5.88
C GLN A 203 21.30 13.17 6.46
N SER A 204 20.39 14.13 6.35
CA SER A 204 18.99 13.93 6.77
C SER A 204 18.24 13.06 5.78
N GLY A 205 17.31 12.24 6.27
CA GLY A 205 16.51 11.34 5.45
C GLY A 205 15.60 10.46 6.29
N TYR A 206 15.08 9.40 5.69
CA TYR A 206 14.34 8.34 6.38
C TYR A 206 15.25 7.13 6.53
N PHE A 207 15.31 6.57 7.73
CA PHE A 207 16.13 5.40 8.01
C PHE A 207 15.38 4.12 7.65
N SER A 208 16.09 3.15 7.07
CA SER A 208 15.66 1.77 6.92
C SER A 208 16.74 0.82 7.38
N GLY A 209 16.41 -0.10 8.29
CA GLY A 209 17.33 -1.12 8.79
C GLY A 209 17.59 -2.25 7.79
N THR A 210 16.89 -2.26 6.65
CA THR A 210 16.99 -3.32 5.65
C THR A 210 17.80 -2.88 4.44
N VAL A 211 18.91 -3.56 4.17
CA VAL A 211 19.72 -3.45 2.95
C VAL A 211 19.50 -4.71 2.12
N ASP A 212 19.15 -4.56 0.86
CA ASP A 212 18.71 -5.66 0.00
C ASP A 212 19.61 -5.91 -1.23
N GLY A 213 20.70 -5.15 -1.37
CA GLY A 213 21.67 -5.28 -2.45
C GLY A 213 21.29 -4.56 -3.74
N TYR A 214 20.10 -3.97 -3.82
CA TYR A 214 19.67 -3.19 -4.99
C TYR A 214 20.10 -1.74 -4.94
N GLU A 215 20.57 -1.21 -3.80
CA GLU A 215 20.90 0.20 -3.58
C GLU A 215 21.95 0.74 -4.56
N SER A 216 22.83 -0.12 -5.05
CA SER A 216 23.91 0.27 -5.98
C SER A 216 23.64 -0.06 -7.44
N VAL A 217 22.63 -0.88 -7.75
CA VAL A 217 22.28 -1.29 -9.11
C VAL A 217 21.00 -0.65 -9.62
N LEU A 218 20.07 -0.39 -8.71
CA LEU A 218 18.77 0.21 -9.02
C LEU A 218 18.68 1.61 -8.38
N THR A 219 19.34 2.56 -9.01
CA THR A 219 19.41 3.96 -8.56
C THR A 219 18.47 4.85 -9.36
N VAL A 220 18.13 6.02 -8.81
CA VAL A 220 17.30 7.01 -9.52
C VAL A 220 17.95 7.42 -10.85
N ASP A 221 19.27 7.58 -10.87
CA ASP A 221 20.02 7.93 -12.10
C ASP A 221 19.94 6.81 -13.15
N SER A 222 19.97 5.54 -12.74
CA SER A 222 19.86 4.40 -13.66
C SER A 222 18.52 4.36 -14.41
N LEU A 223 17.43 4.90 -13.82
CA LEU A 223 16.11 4.92 -14.43
C LEU A 223 16.05 5.75 -15.72
N GLN A 224 16.98 6.70 -15.91
CA GLN A 224 16.97 7.55 -17.10
C GLN A 224 17.29 6.80 -18.40
N ALA A 225 18.15 5.78 -18.31
CA ALA A 225 18.61 5.02 -19.47
C ALA A 225 18.15 3.54 -19.46
N MET A 226 17.64 3.05 -18.34
CA MET A 226 17.27 1.64 -18.15
C MET A 226 16.27 1.15 -19.22
N THR A 227 16.47 -0.05 -19.70
CA THR A 227 15.61 -0.75 -20.66
C THR A 227 14.72 -1.78 -19.96
N ALA A 228 13.71 -2.30 -20.66
CA ALA A 228 12.85 -3.36 -20.14
C ALA A 228 13.65 -4.64 -19.85
N GLN A 229 14.56 -5.01 -20.75
CA GLN A 229 15.39 -6.20 -20.60
C GLN A 229 16.36 -6.10 -19.42
N GLU A 230 16.95 -4.92 -19.16
CA GLU A 230 17.80 -4.69 -18.00
C GLU A 230 17.03 -4.82 -16.69
N LEU A 231 15.80 -4.33 -16.62
CA LEU A 231 14.95 -4.48 -15.43
C LEU A 231 14.60 -5.95 -15.15
N GLU A 232 14.28 -6.72 -16.18
CA GLU A 232 13.93 -8.14 -16.06
C GLU A 232 15.12 -9.02 -15.66
N SER A 233 16.33 -8.63 -16.05
CA SER A 233 17.58 -9.34 -15.72
C SER A 233 18.28 -8.79 -14.47
N LEU A 234 17.61 -7.91 -13.71
CA LEU A 234 18.21 -7.26 -12.57
C LEU A 234 18.42 -8.22 -11.40
N GLU A 235 19.67 -8.34 -10.95
CA GLU A 235 20.03 -9.12 -9.78
C GLU A 235 20.61 -8.24 -8.67
N PRO A 236 20.30 -8.52 -7.40
CA PRO A 236 20.89 -7.78 -6.28
C PRO A 236 22.39 -8.10 -6.15
N ARG A 237 23.17 -7.16 -5.67
CA ARG A 237 24.56 -7.39 -5.26
C ARG A 237 24.60 -7.95 -3.86
N GLU A 238 25.74 -8.54 -3.51
CA GLU A 238 26.02 -8.98 -2.14
C GLU A 238 25.93 -7.79 -1.17
N VAL A 239 25.18 -7.99 -0.11
CA VAL A 239 25.03 -6.98 0.96
C VAL A 239 26.34 -6.95 1.76
N PRO A 240 26.95 -5.77 1.98
CA PRO A 240 28.16 -5.67 2.78
C PRO A 240 27.91 -6.10 4.24
N ASP A 241 28.82 -6.90 4.80
CA ASP A 241 28.74 -7.38 6.19
C ASP A 241 28.75 -6.22 7.22
N ASP A 242 29.29 -5.07 6.84
CA ASP A 242 29.35 -3.86 7.64
C ASP A 242 28.12 -2.94 7.51
N ALA A 243 27.12 -3.35 6.74
CA ALA A 243 25.89 -2.57 6.52
C ALA A 243 25.01 -2.60 7.78
N VAL A 244 24.65 -1.41 8.26
CA VAL A 244 23.75 -1.20 9.41
C VAL A 244 22.32 -0.94 8.94
N GLY A 245 22.19 -0.37 7.76
CA GLY A 245 20.95 0.04 7.18
C GLY A 245 21.20 1.00 6.02
N LYS A 246 20.18 1.74 5.63
CA LYS A 246 20.26 2.75 4.58
C LYS A 246 19.49 4.01 4.93
N LEU A 247 19.89 5.13 4.36
CA LEU A 247 19.18 6.41 4.41
C LEU A 247 18.53 6.67 3.06
N ILE A 248 17.25 6.98 3.09
CA ILE A 248 16.47 7.44 1.95
C ILE A 248 16.43 8.96 2.04
N THR A 249 17.09 9.64 1.10
CA THR A 249 17.44 11.06 1.24
C THR A 249 16.56 12.01 0.45
N ASP A 250 15.71 11.47 -0.45
CA ASP A 250 14.71 12.23 -1.19
C ASP A 250 13.30 11.77 -0.78
N ASN A 251 12.34 12.68 -0.86
CA ASN A 251 10.91 12.35 -0.66
C ASN A 251 10.29 11.70 -1.90
N THR A 252 10.88 11.93 -3.08
CA THR A 252 10.42 11.35 -4.33
C THR A 252 10.92 9.92 -4.44
N TRP A 253 10.01 9.02 -4.72
CA TRP A 253 10.30 7.63 -5.00
C TRP A 253 9.60 7.19 -6.29
N TYR A 254 10.10 6.13 -6.88
CA TYR A 254 9.66 5.66 -8.18
C TYR A 254 9.19 4.21 -8.09
N TYR A 255 8.24 3.88 -8.95
CA TYR A 255 7.88 2.50 -9.24
C TYR A 255 8.21 2.23 -10.71
N VAL A 256 9.04 1.25 -10.97
CA VAL A 256 9.49 0.88 -12.31
C VAL A 256 9.06 -0.54 -12.63
N THR A 257 8.45 -0.72 -13.80
CA THR A 257 7.91 -2.02 -14.23
C THR A 257 7.87 -2.12 -15.74
N VAL A 258 7.66 -3.34 -16.25
CA VAL A 258 7.42 -3.60 -17.68
C VAL A 258 5.93 -3.87 -17.89
N VAL A 259 5.34 -3.15 -18.82
CA VAL A 259 3.91 -3.24 -19.17
C VAL A 259 3.78 -3.57 -20.65
N PRO A 260 2.83 -4.44 -21.06
CA PRO A 260 2.52 -4.69 -22.48
C PRO A 260 2.26 -3.38 -23.24
N ALA A 261 2.86 -3.24 -24.40
CA ALA A 261 2.85 -1.98 -25.16
C ALA A 261 1.44 -1.54 -25.60
N ASP A 262 0.56 -2.49 -25.86
CA ASP A 262 -0.84 -2.28 -26.23
C ASP A 262 -1.66 -1.64 -25.09
N GLN A 263 -1.35 -1.97 -23.83
CA GLN A 263 -2.01 -1.40 -22.65
C GLN A 263 -1.59 0.05 -22.38
N LEU A 264 -0.43 0.47 -22.89
CA LEU A 264 0.08 1.84 -22.79
C LEU A 264 -0.37 2.76 -23.93
N ALA A 265 -1.29 2.29 -24.79
CA ALA A 265 -1.80 3.10 -25.89
C ALA A 265 -2.48 4.38 -25.36
N GLY A 266 -1.97 5.54 -25.78
CA GLY A 266 -2.49 6.84 -25.36
C GLY A 266 -1.90 7.41 -24.07
N VAL A 267 -1.14 6.64 -23.29
CA VAL A 267 -0.45 7.09 -22.07
C VAL A 267 0.74 7.98 -22.44
N LYS A 268 0.89 9.09 -21.74
CA LYS A 268 1.96 10.07 -21.96
C LYS A 268 2.68 10.39 -20.68
N THR A 269 3.91 10.84 -20.83
CA THR A 269 4.68 11.46 -19.73
C THR A 269 3.91 12.65 -19.15
N GLY A 270 3.79 12.70 -17.84
CA GLY A 270 3.02 13.69 -17.08
C GLY A 270 1.60 13.26 -16.74
N ASP A 271 1.10 12.17 -17.32
CA ASP A 271 -0.21 11.61 -16.93
C ASP A 271 -0.16 11.07 -15.50
N THR A 272 -1.29 11.10 -14.81
CA THR A 272 -1.41 10.50 -13.47
C THR A 272 -2.12 9.15 -13.58
N ALA A 273 -1.50 8.12 -13.03
CA ALA A 273 -2.03 6.77 -12.98
C ALA A 273 -2.25 6.36 -11.50
N PRO A 274 -3.48 5.99 -11.11
CA PRO A 274 -3.73 5.35 -9.83
C PRO A 274 -3.04 3.97 -9.77
N VAL A 275 -2.23 3.75 -8.72
CA VAL A 275 -1.49 2.51 -8.50
C VAL A 275 -1.91 1.90 -7.18
N THR A 276 -2.33 0.65 -7.19
CA THR A 276 -2.69 -0.12 -6.01
C THR A 276 -1.67 -1.23 -5.80
N PHE A 277 -0.86 -1.11 -4.75
CA PHE A 277 0.14 -2.12 -4.41
C PHE A 277 -0.48 -3.30 -3.67
N ALA A 278 0.07 -4.48 -3.88
CA ALA A 278 -0.39 -5.70 -3.22
C ALA A 278 -0.14 -5.71 -1.70
N SER A 279 0.79 -4.88 -1.22
CA SER A 279 1.16 -4.80 0.20
C SER A 279 1.45 -3.35 0.62
N GLN A 280 1.39 -3.10 1.94
CA GLN A 280 1.74 -1.84 2.62
C GLN A 280 0.79 -0.64 2.38
N PHE A 281 0.03 -0.62 1.30
CA PHE A 281 -0.92 0.43 1.01
C PHE A 281 -2.32 -0.15 0.88
N TYR A 282 -3.28 0.40 1.64
CA TYR A 282 -4.69 -0.02 1.60
C TYR A 282 -5.51 0.72 0.54
N GLU A 283 -4.95 1.83 0.03
CA GLU A 283 -5.61 2.69 -0.94
C GLU A 283 -4.74 2.85 -2.19
N SER A 284 -5.39 3.21 -3.28
CA SER A 284 -4.70 3.54 -4.53
C SER A 284 -3.94 4.85 -4.40
N ILE A 285 -2.69 4.86 -4.84
CA ILE A 285 -1.80 6.02 -4.80
C ILE A 285 -1.73 6.64 -6.20
N PRO A 286 -2.03 7.92 -6.35
CA PRO A 286 -1.82 8.61 -7.63
C PRO A 286 -0.32 8.78 -7.86
N MET A 287 0.20 8.16 -8.93
CA MET A 287 1.59 8.29 -9.37
C MET A 287 1.65 8.97 -10.74
N THR A 288 2.71 9.73 -10.98
CA THR A 288 2.93 10.43 -12.24
C THR A 288 3.79 9.61 -13.17
N VAL A 289 3.42 9.52 -14.44
CA VAL A 289 4.23 8.88 -15.49
C VAL A 289 5.44 9.76 -15.79
N GLU A 290 6.60 9.37 -15.32
CA GLU A 290 7.86 10.09 -15.56
C GLU A 290 8.50 9.72 -16.89
N ARG A 291 8.49 8.43 -17.22
CA ARG A 291 9.14 7.94 -18.41
C ARG A 291 8.43 6.70 -18.98
N LEU A 292 8.35 6.67 -20.30
CA LEU A 292 7.99 5.50 -21.09
C LEU A 292 9.20 5.06 -21.92
N GLY A 293 9.71 3.87 -21.69
CA GLY A 293 10.80 3.27 -22.46
C GLY A 293 10.43 2.99 -23.91
N GLN A 294 11.38 2.54 -24.69
CA GLN A 294 11.12 2.00 -26.02
C GLN A 294 10.41 0.64 -25.91
N GLU A 295 9.72 0.26 -26.94
CA GLU A 295 9.10 -1.06 -27.02
C GLU A 295 10.17 -2.12 -27.26
N GLU A 296 10.23 -3.12 -26.38
CA GLU A 296 11.15 -4.25 -26.45
C GLU A 296 10.34 -5.53 -26.24
N GLN A 297 10.40 -6.43 -27.20
CA GLN A 297 9.71 -7.75 -27.14
C GLN A 297 8.20 -7.67 -26.79
N GLY A 298 7.53 -6.57 -27.21
CA GLY A 298 6.10 -6.34 -26.94
C GLY A 298 5.80 -5.71 -25.58
N GLY A 299 6.81 -5.44 -24.74
CA GLY A 299 6.73 -4.70 -23.48
C GLY A 299 7.39 -3.32 -23.58
N ARG A 300 7.01 -2.43 -22.67
CA ARG A 300 7.65 -1.12 -22.50
C ARG A 300 7.93 -0.88 -21.03
N LEU A 301 9.12 -0.35 -20.76
CA LEU A 301 9.44 0.12 -19.41
C LEU A 301 8.54 1.31 -19.06
N LEU A 302 7.91 1.24 -17.90
CA LEU A 302 7.12 2.32 -17.31
C LEU A 302 7.78 2.75 -16.01
N VAL A 303 8.07 4.04 -15.89
CA VAL A 303 8.58 4.66 -14.67
C VAL A 303 7.53 5.62 -14.15
N LEU A 304 7.05 5.37 -12.95
CA LEU A 304 6.09 6.19 -12.22
C LEU A 304 6.77 6.85 -11.03
N SER A 305 6.41 8.08 -10.69
CA SER A 305 6.93 8.81 -9.52
C SER A 305 5.83 9.15 -8.52
N CYS A 306 6.20 9.24 -7.25
CA CYS A 306 5.36 9.73 -6.16
C CYS A 306 6.22 10.52 -5.16
N ASP A 307 5.71 11.65 -4.69
CA ASP A 307 6.34 12.54 -3.71
C ASP A 307 5.76 12.40 -2.29
N LYS A 308 4.84 11.45 -2.10
CA LYS A 308 4.12 11.22 -0.85
C LYS A 308 4.40 9.82 -0.30
N TYR A 309 4.12 9.63 0.99
CA TYR A 309 4.12 8.32 1.67
C TYR A 309 5.47 7.60 1.67
N ILE A 310 6.59 8.32 1.54
CA ILE A 310 7.93 7.71 1.51
C ILE A 310 8.21 6.86 2.76
N GLN A 311 7.73 7.27 3.94
CA GLN A 311 7.87 6.52 5.18
C GLN A 311 7.22 5.13 5.15
N ASN A 312 6.16 4.96 4.36
CA ASN A 312 5.48 3.67 4.18
C ASN A 312 6.13 2.82 3.09
N ALA A 313 6.95 3.46 2.23
CA ALA A 313 7.61 2.80 1.12
C ALA A 313 9.04 2.33 1.46
N THR A 314 9.55 2.54 2.69
CA THR A 314 10.94 2.26 3.08
C THR A 314 11.33 0.80 2.92
N LEU A 315 10.43 -0.13 3.24
CA LEU A 315 10.64 -1.58 3.14
C LEU A 315 10.26 -2.18 1.78
N LEU A 316 9.64 -1.39 0.90
CA LEU A 316 9.23 -1.91 -0.40
C LEU A 316 10.44 -2.03 -1.35
N ARG A 317 10.54 -3.16 -2.05
CA ARG A 317 11.48 -3.32 -3.17
C ARG A 317 10.77 -3.91 -4.38
N GLN A 318 10.65 -5.21 -4.47
CA GLN A 318 9.88 -5.84 -5.53
C GLN A 318 8.42 -5.95 -5.12
N GLN A 319 7.52 -5.35 -5.88
CA GLN A 319 6.10 -5.28 -5.57
C GLN A 319 5.24 -5.56 -6.80
N SER A 320 4.16 -6.27 -6.59
CA SER A 320 3.09 -6.35 -7.59
C SER A 320 2.11 -5.20 -7.38
N ALA A 321 1.68 -4.60 -8.46
CA ALA A 321 0.74 -3.49 -8.43
C ALA A 321 -0.26 -3.57 -9.57
N ASP A 322 -1.47 -3.10 -9.30
CA ASP A 322 -2.49 -2.81 -10.29
C ASP A 322 -2.42 -1.32 -10.65
N ILE A 323 -2.16 -1.03 -11.92
CA ILE A 323 -1.99 0.33 -12.45
C ILE A 323 -3.16 0.63 -13.38
N VAL A 324 -3.90 1.68 -13.11
CA VAL A 324 -5.01 2.10 -13.96
C VAL A 324 -4.59 3.30 -14.81
N PHE A 325 -4.54 3.13 -16.13
CA PHE A 325 -4.11 4.20 -17.04
C PHE A 325 -5.26 5.10 -17.48
N THR A 326 -6.41 4.50 -17.77
CA THR A 326 -7.59 5.23 -18.24
C THR A 326 -8.83 4.59 -17.67
N THR A 327 -9.75 5.40 -17.16
CA THR A 327 -11.07 4.94 -16.73
C THR A 327 -12.13 5.43 -17.71
N TYR A 328 -12.92 4.51 -18.21
CA TYR A 328 -14.07 4.77 -19.08
C TYR A 328 -15.35 4.60 -18.27
N ALA A 329 -16.02 5.71 -17.98
CA ALA A 329 -17.33 5.68 -17.33
C ALA A 329 -18.44 5.72 -18.38
N GLY A 330 -19.39 4.80 -18.32
CA GLY A 330 -20.47 4.70 -19.29
C GLY A 330 -21.50 3.63 -18.94
N LEU A 331 -22.25 3.19 -19.93
CA LEU A 331 -23.19 2.08 -19.79
C LEU A 331 -22.57 0.80 -20.35
N ARG A 332 -22.66 -0.27 -19.57
CA ARG A 332 -22.24 -1.61 -20.01
C ARG A 332 -23.32 -2.22 -20.88
N VAL A 333 -22.96 -2.56 -22.13
CA VAL A 333 -23.83 -3.14 -23.14
C VAL A 333 -23.20 -4.43 -23.67
N PRO A 334 -23.93 -5.56 -23.73
CA PRO A 334 -23.43 -6.78 -24.37
C PRO A 334 -23.09 -6.55 -25.83
N LYS A 335 -22.02 -7.14 -26.34
CA LYS A 335 -21.62 -7.07 -27.76
C LYS A 335 -22.74 -7.54 -28.68
N GLU A 336 -23.49 -8.55 -28.26
CA GLU A 336 -24.60 -9.12 -28.99
C GLU A 336 -25.78 -8.16 -29.18
N ALA A 337 -25.91 -7.14 -28.33
CA ALA A 337 -26.95 -6.13 -28.44
C ALA A 337 -26.61 -5.01 -29.44
N ILE A 338 -25.34 -4.86 -29.80
CA ILE A 338 -24.89 -3.84 -30.77
C ILE A 338 -25.31 -4.23 -32.17
N ARG A 339 -25.86 -3.24 -32.88
CA ARG A 339 -26.31 -3.35 -34.30
C ARG A 339 -25.76 -2.18 -35.09
N VAL A 340 -25.68 -2.36 -36.39
CA VAL A 340 -25.39 -1.29 -37.36
C VAL A 340 -26.64 -1.07 -38.20
N ASN A 341 -27.10 0.16 -38.27
CA ASN A 341 -28.27 0.49 -39.12
C ASN A 341 -27.89 0.65 -40.61
N GLU A 342 -28.89 0.86 -41.47
CA GLU A 342 -28.69 1.01 -42.90
C GLU A 342 -27.78 2.21 -43.27
N ASN A 343 -27.67 3.19 -42.39
CA ASN A 343 -26.81 4.39 -42.57
C ASN A 343 -25.39 4.18 -42.06
N GLY A 344 -25.05 2.97 -41.58
CA GLY A 344 -23.72 2.65 -41.00
C GLY A 344 -23.52 3.12 -39.55
N SER A 345 -24.55 3.65 -38.88
CA SER A 345 -24.47 4.09 -37.50
C SER A 345 -24.56 2.92 -36.53
N VAL A 346 -23.70 2.90 -35.53
CA VAL A 346 -23.69 1.90 -34.46
C VAL A 346 -24.73 2.27 -33.40
N GLY A 347 -25.48 1.28 -32.91
CA GLY A 347 -26.51 1.52 -31.90
C GLY A 347 -27.11 0.24 -31.34
N VAL A 348 -28.09 0.42 -30.48
CA VAL A 348 -28.86 -0.64 -29.83
C VAL A 348 -30.35 -0.40 -29.99
N TYR A 349 -31.15 -1.48 -29.92
CA TYR A 349 -32.58 -1.35 -29.75
C TYR A 349 -32.94 -1.39 -28.27
N VAL A 350 -33.64 -0.37 -27.81
CA VAL A 350 -34.09 -0.22 -26.42
C VAL A 350 -35.59 -0.42 -26.36
N LEU A 351 -36.07 -1.15 -25.36
CA LEU A 351 -37.50 -1.39 -25.16
C LEU A 351 -38.11 -0.18 -24.44
N GLU A 352 -38.91 0.62 -25.19
CA GLU A 352 -39.72 1.70 -24.65
C GLU A 352 -41.19 1.23 -24.59
N GLY A 353 -41.64 0.82 -23.40
CA GLY A 353 -42.94 0.17 -23.28
C GLY A 353 -42.99 -1.16 -24.02
N SER A 354 -43.77 -1.24 -25.12
CA SER A 354 -43.85 -2.41 -25.98
C SER A 354 -43.10 -2.25 -27.32
N ASN A 355 -42.43 -1.13 -27.55
CA ASN A 355 -41.78 -0.82 -28.81
C ASN A 355 -40.24 -0.89 -28.67
N ALA A 356 -39.59 -1.45 -29.70
CA ALA A 356 -38.14 -1.41 -29.80
C ALA A 356 -37.73 -0.12 -30.55
N VAL A 357 -37.03 0.77 -29.85
CA VAL A 357 -36.59 2.06 -30.38
C VAL A 357 -35.08 2.02 -30.57
N TRP A 358 -34.64 2.51 -31.75
CA TRP A 358 -33.21 2.63 -32.06
C TRP A 358 -32.57 3.78 -31.28
N LYS A 359 -31.45 3.49 -30.60
CA LYS A 359 -30.58 4.48 -29.95
C LYS A 359 -29.17 4.33 -30.49
N SER A 360 -28.57 5.41 -30.95
CA SER A 360 -27.16 5.42 -31.33
C SER A 360 -26.28 5.36 -30.08
N VAL A 361 -25.14 4.68 -30.19
CA VAL A 361 -24.15 4.58 -29.09
C VAL A 361 -22.77 4.91 -29.64
N ASN A 362 -21.99 5.59 -28.82
CA ASN A 362 -20.57 5.78 -29.02
C ASN A 362 -19.81 4.78 -28.09
N ILE A 363 -19.03 3.89 -28.68
CA ILE A 363 -18.27 2.88 -27.95
C ILE A 363 -17.01 3.54 -27.40
N LEU A 364 -16.87 3.56 -26.08
CA LEU A 364 -15.71 4.10 -25.38
C LEU A 364 -14.62 3.04 -25.17
N HIS A 365 -15.04 1.81 -24.82
CA HIS A 365 -14.11 0.73 -24.49
C HIS A 365 -14.69 -0.64 -24.81
N ASP A 366 -13.84 -1.57 -25.23
CA ASP A 366 -14.13 -2.99 -25.42
C ASP A 366 -13.61 -3.81 -24.23
N ASN A 367 -14.52 -4.36 -23.44
CA ASN A 367 -14.19 -5.15 -22.24
C ASN A 367 -14.28 -6.68 -22.51
N GLY A 368 -13.99 -7.13 -23.72
CA GLY A 368 -14.01 -8.54 -24.10
C GLY A 368 -15.42 -9.07 -24.42
N GLU A 369 -16.30 -9.19 -23.45
CA GLU A 369 -17.68 -9.68 -23.60
C GLU A 369 -18.71 -8.54 -23.81
N THR A 370 -18.39 -7.35 -23.34
CA THR A 370 -19.28 -6.18 -23.35
C THR A 370 -18.55 -4.95 -23.85
N TYR A 371 -19.32 -3.96 -24.32
CA TYR A 371 -18.83 -2.62 -24.59
C TYR A 371 -19.23 -1.66 -23.48
N VAL A 372 -18.34 -0.72 -23.16
CA VAL A 372 -18.69 0.49 -22.41
C VAL A 372 -19.04 1.56 -23.43
N VAL A 373 -20.26 2.05 -23.36
CA VAL A 373 -20.75 3.08 -24.28
C VAL A 373 -21.02 4.38 -23.54
N GLU A 374 -20.89 5.48 -24.24
CA GLU A 374 -21.04 6.81 -23.66
C GLU A 374 -22.45 7.01 -23.08
N LEU A 375 -22.49 7.58 -21.88
CA LEU A 375 -23.70 8.01 -21.20
C LEU A 375 -23.97 9.46 -21.60
N ASP A 376 -24.84 9.68 -22.59
CA ASP A 376 -25.26 11.02 -23.01
C ASP A 376 -26.67 11.32 -22.53
N LYS A 377 -26.78 12.23 -21.54
CA LYS A 377 -28.06 12.71 -21.00
C LYS A 377 -28.69 13.82 -21.81
N SER A 378 -27.97 14.38 -22.80
CA SER A 378 -28.39 15.59 -23.53
C SER A 378 -29.20 15.33 -24.80
N SER A 379 -29.17 14.11 -25.32
CA SER A 379 -29.81 13.77 -26.61
C SER A 379 -30.88 12.68 -26.47
N VAL A 380 -32.05 12.95 -26.97
CA VAL A 380 -33.21 12.00 -27.03
C VAL A 380 -32.89 10.74 -27.84
N ASN A 381 -31.91 10.82 -28.73
CA ASN A 381 -31.52 9.71 -29.61
C ASN A 381 -30.38 8.85 -29.04
N ASN A 382 -29.75 9.25 -27.94
CA ASN A 382 -28.66 8.51 -27.32
C ASN A 382 -29.16 7.65 -26.15
N LEU A 383 -28.39 6.63 -25.82
CA LEU A 383 -28.70 5.75 -24.71
C LEU A 383 -28.55 6.50 -23.38
N CYS A 384 -29.58 6.48 -22.53
CA CYS A 384 -29.55 7.10 -21.23
C CYS A 384 -30.08 6.15 -20.13
N LEU A 385 -29.84 6.48 -18.86
CA LEU A 385 -30.23 5.68 -17.70
C LEU A 385 -31.73 5.41 -17.57
N LEU A 386 -32.59 6.20 -18.23
CA LEU A 386 -34.05 6.03 -18.20
C LEU A 386 -34.50 4.71 -18.81
N TYR A 387 -33.76 4.22 -19.82
CA TYR A 387 -34.08 2.97 -20.48
C TYR A 387 -33.59 1.74 -19.73
N THR A 388 -32.88 1.96 -18.65
CA THR A 388 -32.29 0.92 -17.81
C THR A 388 -32.88 0.86 -16.39
N SER A 389 -33.66 1.90 -15.99
CA SER A 389 -34.32 1.99 -14.67
C SER A 389 -35.83 1.98 -14.83
N PRO A 390 -36.59 1.32 -13.94
CA PRO A 390 -38.05 1.35 -13.94
C PRO A 390 -38.68 2.68 -13.48
N SER A 391 -37.90 3.73 -13.23
CA SER A 391 -38.38 5.02 -12.73
C SER A 391 -38.33 6.13 -13.75
N PRO A 392 -39.47 6.78 -14.07
CA PRO A 392 -39.55 7.85 -15.11
C PRO A 392 -38.98 9.21 -14.71
N ARG A 393 -38.23 9.33 -13.63
CA ARG A 393 -37.84 10.65 -13.04
C ARG A 393 -36.44 11.14 -13.37
N ASP A 394 -35.60 10.37 -14.03
CA ASP A 394 -34.16 10.65 -14.12
C ASP A 394 -33.65 11.24 -15.45
N CYS A 395 -34.53 11.54 -16.38
CA CYS A 395 -34.20 12.22 -17.67
C CYS A 395 -34.99 13.52 -17.87
N SER A 396 -35.07 14.41 -16.90
CA SER A 396 -35.64 15.75 -17.13
C SER A 396 -34.59 16.83 -16.87
#